data_168fecb3eca990ce3f22beeb93762a48
#
_entry.id   168fecb3eca990ce3f22beeb93762a48
#
_cell.length_a   1.000
_cell.length_b   1.000
_cell.length_c   1.000
_cell.angle_alpha   90.00
_cell.angle_beta   90.00
_cell.angle_gamma   90.00
#
_symmetry.space_group_name_H-M   'P 1'
#
loop_
_entity.id
_entity.type
_entity.pdbx_description
1 polymer ?
#
loop_
_entity_poly.entity_id
_entity_poly.type
_entity_poly.pdbx_seq_one_letter_code
_entity_poly.pdbx_strand_id
1 'polypeptide(L)'
;MRWNLSSRARELSGGDAILISIPKSGRTWVRTFLSAYFSYKLGRQFSLDLTDRGDTGVPRIIYSHDRFEDRTKGNAWDRLRRKYLIPRRALRKRPIVLLARDPRDAFVSYFIQLTRRNPATPTEIREMSMDTFLRHPRFGIAVMVEVMNGWITEFGDRSDFTIVRYEDLRAEPARLFHELLRAIGEKQIDENVFGPAIDFSDFRNMQKLEAAGEFGSKILQPRDREDLESFKVRQGKIGGFREYLSAESQSYARQVCAGLNPRFRYNAASGTGGRD
;
A
#
# COMPACT_ATOMS: atom_id res chain seq x y z
N MET A 1 16.14 7.84 32.37
CA MET A 1 16.08 6.51 31.73
C MET A 1 15.85 6.68 30.23
N ARG A 2 16.87 6.53 29.37
CA ARG A 2 16.72 6.56 27.91
C ARG A 2 16.19 5.17 27.49
N TRP A 3 14.91 5.09 27.19
CA TRP A 3 14.35 3.89 26.58
C TRP A 3 15.03 3.71 25.24
N ASN A 4 15.80 2.64 25.06
CA ASN A 4 16.32 2.24 23.77
C ASN A 4 15.15 1.91 22.86
N LEU A 5 14.76 2.87 22.02
CA LEU A 5 13.82 2.63 20.93
C LEU A 5 14.35 1.47 20.10
N SER A 6 13.52 0.47 19.82
CA SER A 6 13.89 -0.61 18.91
C SER A 6 14.42 -0.03 17.61
N SER A 7 15.30 -0.74 16.90
CA SER A 7 15.85 -0.30 15.60
C SER A 7 14.72 0.14 14.65
N ARG A 8 13.59 -0.57 14.65
CA ARG A 8 12.41 -0.26 13.86
C ARG A 8 11.71 1.05 14.29
N ALA A 9 11.64 1.34 15.59
CA ALA A 9 11.06 2.60 16.04
C ALA A 9 11.95 3.81 15.65
N ARG A 10 13.28 3.63 15.58
CA ARG A 10 14.19 4.64 15.04
C ARG A 10 14.01 4.81 13.54
N GLU A 11 13.91 3.72 12.80
CA GLU A 11 13.60 3.72 11.37
C GLU A 11 12.30 4.46 11.06
N LEU A 12 11.24 4.19 11.82
CA LEU A 12 9.93 4.82 11.67
C LEU A 12 9.87 6.26 12.20
N SER A 13 10.88 6.74 12.91
CA SER A 13 10.89 8.11 13.47
C SER A 13 11.55 9.16 12.58
N GLY A 14 12.33 8.74 11.58
CA GLY A 14 13.21 9.63 10.79
C GLY A 14 12.69 9.86 9.39
N GLY A 15 11.69 10.44 8.98
CA GLY A 15 11.24 10.68 7.59
C GLY A 15 10.71 12.09 7.39
N ASP A 16 10.54 12.50 6.14
CA ASP A 16 9.98 13.80 5.75
C ASP A 16 8.47 13.70 5.53
N ALA A 17 8.00 12.55 5.05
CA ALA A 17 6.59 12.22 4.87
C ALA A 17 6.28 10.77 5.29
N ILE A 18 5.01 10.48 5.51
CA ILE A 18 4.53 9.16 5.91
C ILE A 18 3.50 8.68 4.90
N LEU A 19 3.71 7.49 4.34
CA LEU A 19 2.74 6.81 3.49
C LEU A 19 2.24 5.56 4.20
N ILE A 20 0.98 5.59 4.62
CA ILE A 20 0.30 4.46 5.25
C ILE A 20 -0.66 3.79 4.27
N SER A 21 -0.85 2.50 4.41
CA SER A 21 -1.80 1.73 3.59
C SER A 21 -2.14 0.39 4.23
N ILE A 22 -3.30 -0.18 3.92
CA ILE A 22 -3.46 -1.63 4.04
C ILE A 22 -2.56 -2.34 3.01
N PRO A 23 -2.21 -3.62 3.21
CA PRO A 23 -1.48 -4.38 2.21
C PRO A 23 -2.17 -4.34 0.85
N LYS A 24 -1.38 -4.37 -0.23
CA LYS A 24 -1.87 -4.50 -1.62
C LYS A 24 -2.66 -3.30 -2.17
N SER A 25 -2.50 -2.13 -1.58
CA SER A 25 -3.10 -0.86 -2.06
C SER A 25 -2.28 -0.14 -3.15
N GLY A 26 -1.27 -0.79 -3.77
CA GLY A 26 -0.47 -0.16 -4.83
C GLY A 26 0.80 0.55 -4.33
N ARG A 27 1.20 0.35 -3.08
CA ARG A 27 2.40 1.00 -2.48
C ARG A 27 3.66 0.85 -3.33
N THR A 28 3.85 -0.32 -3.98
CA THR A 28 5.02 -0.53 -4.86
C THR A 28 4.97 0.37 -6.08
N TRP A 29 3.81 0.58 -6.68
CA TRP A 29 3.64 1.47 -7.82
C TRP A 29 3.99 2.92 -7.44
N VAL A 30 3.41 3.42 -6.35
CA VAL A 30 3.75 4.75 -5.82
C VAL A 30 5.24 4.89 -5.53
N ARG A 31 5.86 3.88 -4.92
CA ARG A 31 7.29 3.87 -4.64
C ARG A 31 8.13 3.91 -5.92
N THR A 32 7.75 3.12 -6.94
CA THR A 32 8.44 3.12 -8.23
C THR A 32 8.39 4.50 -8.89
N PHE A 33 7.19 5.12 -8.93
CA PHE A 33 7.04 6.47 -9.47
C PHE A 33 7.91 7.48 -8.72
N LEU A 34 7.81 7.54 -7.40
CA LEU A 34 8.56 8.51 -6.60
C LEU A 34 10.08 8.31 -6.74
N SER A 35 10.53 7.05 -6.72
CA SER A 35 11.95 6.75 -6.91
C SER A 35 12.44 7.11 -8.32
N ALA A 36 11.64 6.88 -9.36
CA ALA A 36 11.97 7.27 -10.73
C ALA A 36 12.01 8.81 -10.86
N TYR A 37 10.99 9.50 -10.36
CA TYR A 37 10.92 10.95 -10.39
C TYR A 37 12.15 11.61 -9.74
N PHE A 38 12.50 11.23 -8.52
CA PHE A 38 13.66 11.80 -7.85
C PHE A 38 14.99 11.33 -8.46
N SER A 39 15.07 10.13 -9.02
CA SER A 39 16.25 9.68 -9.75
C SER A 39 16.49 10.57 -10.99
N TYR A 40 15.47 10.80 -11.78
CA TYR A 40 15.55 11.61 -12.99
C TYR A 40 15.82 13.09 -12.67
N LYS A 41 15.11 13.65 -11.69
CA LYS A 41 15.29 15.03 -11.24
C LYS A 41 16.71 15.34 -10.78
N LEU A 42 17.40 14.37 -10.21
CA LEU A 42 18.74 14.51 -9.65
C LEU A 42 19.83 13.88 -10.52
N GLY A 43 19.51 13.40 -11.72
CA GLY A 43 20.46 12.73 -12.62
C GLY A 43 21.10 11.48 -12.00
N ARG A 44 20.34 10.72 -11.18
CA ARG A 44 20.84 9.52 -10.48
C ARG A 44 20.32 8.24 -11.12
N GLN A 45 21.08 7.16 -10.92
CA GLN A 45 20.59 5.83 -11.27
C GLN A 45 19.35 5.48 -10.44
N PHE A 46 18.37 4.85 -11.09
CA PHE A 46 17.16 4.39 -10.43
C PHE A 46 17.48 3.34 -9.34
N SER A 47 16.84 3.52 -8.18
CA SER A 47 16.82 2.54 -7.10
C SER A 47 15.46 2.55 -6.43
N LEU A 48 14.80 1.40 -6.32
CA LEU A 48 13.44 1.31 -5.78
C LEU A 48 13.34 1.77 -4.32
N ASP A 49 14.41 1.69 -3.56
CA ASP A 49 14.50 2.10 -2.15
C ASP A 49 15.06 3.52 -1.95
N LEU A 50 15.17 4.30 -3.03
CA LEU A 50 15.72 5.66 -2.99
C LEU A 50 14.98 6.54 -1.95
N THR A 51 13.65 6.53 -2.01
CA THR A 51 12.81 7.31 -1.07
C THR A 51 12.67 6.67 0.31
N ASP A 52 12.99 5.39 0.48
CA ASP A 52 13.06 4.76 1.82
C ASP A 52 14.28 5.23 2.60
N ARG A 53 15.41 5.33 1.92
CA ARG A 53 16.66 5.78 2.53
C ARG A 53 16.65 7.28 2.78
N GLY A 54 16.10 8.04 1.81
CA GLY A 54 16.29 9.47 1.74
C GLY A 54 17.76 9.82 1.47
N ASP A 55 17.99 10.90 0.77
CA ASP A 55 19.34 11.38 0.47
C ASP A 55 19.26 12.88 0.14
N THR A 56 20.39 13.54 -0.08
CA THR A 56 20.42 14.96 -0.45
C THR A 56 19.49 15.24 -1.63
N GLY A 57 18.46 16.04 -1.42
CA GLY A 57 17.43 16.36 -2.41
C GLY A 57 16.34 15.30 -2.63
N VAL A 58 16.40 14.17 -1.92
CA VAL A 58 15.37 13.13 -1.96
C VAL A 58 14.66 13.04 -0.62
N PRO A 59 13.33 13.24 -0.56
CA PRO A 59 12.61 13.10 0.70
C PRO A 59 12.64 11.65 1.17
N ARG A 60 12.89 11.45 2.45
CA ARG A 60 12.75 10.14 3.08
C ARG A 60 11.30 9.88 3.42
N ILE A 61 10.72 8.85 2.80
CA ILE A 61 9.32 8.48 3.00
C ILE A 61 9.24 7.24 3.89
N ILE A 62 8.46 7.32 4.95
CA ILE A 62 8.16 6.18 5.82
C ILE A 62 6.99 5.42 5.21
N TYR A 63 7.25 4.24 4.67
CA TYR A 63 6.22 3.33 4.18
C TYR A 63 5.83 2.34 5.27
N SER A 64 4.57 2.34 5.69
CA SER A 64 4.11 1.45 6.76
C SER A 64 2.70 0.91 6.51
N HIS A 65 2.44 -0.29 7.04
CA HIS A 65 1.09 -0.81 7.22
C HIS A 65 0.56 -0.52 8.64
N ASP A 66 1.39 0.11 9.49
CA ASP A 66 1.05 0.65 10.81
C ASP A 66 0.08 -0.25 11.61
N ARG A 67 -1.14 0.21 11.85
CA ARG A 67 -2.17 -0.53 12.59
C ARG A 67 -2.45 -1.93 12.04
N PHE A 68 -2.35 -2.12 10.72
CA PHE A 68 -2.56 -3.44 10.12
C PHE A 68 -1.44 -4.42 10.51
N GLU A 69 -0.18 -3.98 10.53
CA GLU A 69 0.91 -4.83 11.03
C GLU A 69 0.79 -5.11 12.52
N ASP A 70 0.37 -4.13 13.31
CA ASP A 70 0.12 -4.33 14.73
C ASP A 70 -0.95 -5.38 15.00
N ARG A 71 -2.03 -5.37 14.22
CA ARG A 71 -3.12 -6.36 14.32
C ARG A 71 -2.69 -7.75 13.84
N THR A 72 -1.92 -7.83 12.76
CA THR A 72 -1.62 -9.11 12.09
C THR A 72 -0.31 -9.76 12.55
N LYS A 73 0.69 -9.00 12.97
CA LYS A 73 2.00 -9.50 13.39
C LYS A 73 2.20 -9.43 14.92
N GLY A 74 1.63 -8.40 15.56
CA GLY A 74 1.83 -8.14 16.98
C GLY A 74 1.17 -9.17 17.88
N ASN A 75 1.94 -9.68 18.85
CA ASN A 75 1.38 -10.35 20.04
C ASN A 75 1.00 -9.29 21.11
N ALA A 76 0.43 -9.71 22.24
CA ALA A 76 0.01 -8.80 23.32
C ALA A 76 1.16 -7.91 23.82
N TRP A 77 2.37 -8.46 23.93
CA TRP A 77 3.57 -7.73 24.36
C TRP A 77 4.07 -6.74 23.31
N ASP A 78 4.07 -7.13 22.03
CA ASP A 78 4.44 -6.24 20.93
C ASP A 78 3.48 -5.05 20.83
N ARG A 79 2.18 -5.27 21.06
CA ARG A 79 1.15 -4.21 21.08
C ARG A 79 1.34 -3.26 22.25
N LEU A 80 1.59 -3.78 23.45
CA LEU A 80 1.89 -2.96 24.63
C LEU A 80 3.08 -2.04 24.37
N ARG A 81 4.12 -2.54 23.67
CA ARG A 81 5.31 -1.79 23.29
C ARG A 81 5.13 -0.94 22.03
N ARG A 82 3.97 -1.00 21.40
CA ARG A 82 3.69 -0.29 20.12
C ARG A 82 4.74 -0.55 19.04
N LYS A 83 5.24 -1.78 18.96
CA LYS A 83 6.39 -2.18 18.13
C LYS A 83 6.20 -1.91 16.64
N TYR A 84 4.98 -2.11 16.14
CA TYR A 84 4.64 -1.97 14.73
C TYR A 84 4.01 -0.63 14.37
N LEU A 85 3.67 0.19 15.38
CA LEU A 85 3.04 1.48 15.18
C LEU A 85 4.08 2.57 14.92
N ILE A 86 3.74 3.50 14.04
CA ILE A 86 4.55 4.70 13.82
C ILE A 86 4.54 5.56 15.09
N PRO A 87 5.70 6.03 15.56
CA PRO A 87 5.76 6.85 16.77
C PRO A 87 4.92 8.13 16.64
N ARG A 88 4.12 8.45 17.66
CA ARG A 88 3.26 9.66 17.65
C ARG A 88 3.99 10.95 17.32
N ARG A 89 5.26 11.06 17.73
CA ARG A 89 6.10 12.23 17.40
C ARG A 89 6.34 12.37 15.90
N ALA A 90 6.52 11.25 15.20
CA ALA A 90 6.66 11.24 13.74
C ALA A 90 5.36 11.65 13.07
N LEU A 91 4.25 11.10 13.54
CA LEU A 91 2.90 11.39 13.01
C LEU A 91 2.50 12.87 13.15
N ARG A 92 2.91 13.56 14.23
CA ARG A 92 2.50 14.97 14.48
C ARG A 92 3.19 16.00 13.59
N LYS A 93 4.37 15.70 13.07
CA LYS A 93 5.23 16.70 12.42
C LYS A 93 5.35 16.53 10.91
N ARG A 94 4.66 15.58 10.33
CA ARG A 94 4.86 15.20 8.93
C ARG A 94 3.55 15.00 8.21
N PRO A 95 3.47 15.35 6.92
CA PRO A 95 2.33 15.03 6.10
C PRO A 95 2.13 13.51 6.04
N ILE A 96 0.86 13.11 6.01
CA ILE A 96 0.44 11.72 5.96
C ILE A 96 -0.34 11.49 4.68
N VAL A 97 0.12 10.57 3.87
CA VAL A 97 -0.63 10.07 2.71
C VAL A 97 -1.18 8.68 3.05
N LEU A 98 -2.50 8.54 2.99
CA LEU A 98 -3.18 7.25 3.07
C LEU A 98 -3.47 6.75 1.66
N LEU A 99 -2.73 5.73 1.24
CA LEU A 99 -3.00 5.03 0.00
C LEU A 99 -4.09 3.98 0.25
N ALA A 100 -5.30 4.28 -0.18
CA ALA A 100 -6.48 3.44 -0.02
C ALA A 100 -6.72 2.59 -1.27
N ARG A 101 -7.32 1.43 -1.10
CA ARG A 101 -7.84 0.56 -2.15
C ARG A 101 -9.10 -0.12 -1.65
N ASP A 102 -9.99 -0.49 -2.57
CA ASP A 102 -11.15 -1.32 -2.21
C ASP A 102 -10.70 -2.53 -1.39
N PRO A 103 -11.16 -2.68 -0.14
CA PRO A 103 -10.73 -3.76 0.73
C PRO A 103 -10.97 -5.15 0.14
N ARG A 104 -11.97 -5.31 -0.74
CA ARG A 104 -12.30 -6.58 -1.39
C ARG A 104 -11.18 -6.99 -2.36
N ASP A 105 -10.70 -6.06 -3.19
CA ASP A 105 -9.57 -6.30 -4.10
C ASP A 105 -8.24 -6.43 -3.35
N ALA A 106 -8.04 -5.59 -2.33
CA ALA A 106 -6.85 -5.66 -1.49
C ALA A 106 -6.78 -7.00 -0.74
N PHE A 107 -7.92 -7.49 -0.23
CA PHE A 107 -8.05 -8.76 0.47
C PHE A 107 -7.65 -9.95 -0.43
N VAL A 108 -8.25 -10.07 -1.62
CA VAL A 108 -7.92 -11.16 -2.56
C VAL A 108 -6.42 -11.14 -2.90
N SER A 109 -5.89 -9.96 -3.19
CA SER A 109 -4.46 -9.81 -3.48
C SER A 109 -3.56 -10.12 -2.28
N TYR A 110 -4.03 -9.89 -1.05
CA TYR A 110 -3.31 -10.21 0.18
C TYR A 110 -3.33 -11.71 0.46
N PHE A 111 -4.48 -12.36 0.30
CA PHE A 111 -4.63 -13.82 0.40
C PHE A 111 -3.67 -14.53 -0.55
N ILE A 112 -3.66 -14.18 -1.83
CA ILE A 112 -2.78 -14.77 -2.83
C ILE A 112 -1.29 -14.54 -2.47
N GLN A 113 -0.93 -13.36 -1.96
CA GLN A 113 0.43 -13.11 -1.48
C GLN A 113 0.83 -14.07 -0.36
N LEU A 114 -0.03 -14.29 0.62
CA LEU A 114 0.28 -15.14 1.75
C LEU A 114 0.34 -16.63 1.35
N THR A 115 -0.59 -17.07 0.51
CA THR A 115 -0.71 -18.50 0.16
C THR A 115 0.25 -18.92 -0.96
N ARG A 116 0.55 -18.05 -1.92
CA ARG A 116 1.36 -18.39 -3.11
C ARG A 116 2.79 -17.84 -3.09
N ARG A 117 3.01 -16.68 -2.46
CA ARG A 117 4.28 -15.95 -2.61
C ARG A 117 5.18 -15.93 -1.38
N ASN A 118 4.62 -15.94 -0.20
CA ASN A 118 5.39 -15.80 1.03
C ASN A 118 5.71 -17.16 1.65
N PRO A 119 6.94 -17.69 1.49
CA PRO A 119 7.31 -19.00 2.04
C PRO A 119 7.31 -19.03 3.57
N ALA A 120 7.42 -17.86 4.22
CA ALA A 120 7.39 -17.75 5.67
C ALA A 120 5.96 -17.74 6.24
N THR A 121 4.92 -17.84 5.40
CA THR A 121 3.53 -17.97 5.88
C THR A 121 3.35 -19.33 6.54
N PRO A 122 2.83 -19.39 7.78
CA PRO A 122 2.53 -20.66 8.45
C PRO A 122 1.62 -21.56 7.61
N THR A 123 1.80 -22.86 7.71
CA THR A 123 1.06 -23.85 6.90
C THR A 123 -0.43 -23.72 7.10
N GLU A 124 -0.90 -23.50 8.34
CA GLU A 124 -2.32 -23.35 8.67
C GLU A 124 -2.99 -22.19 7.91
N ILE A 125 -2.24 -21.10 7.69
CA ILE A 125 -2.71 -19.96 6.90
C ILE A 125 -2.64 -20.25 5.41
N ARG A 126 -1.59 -20.97 4.97
CA ARG A 126 -1.35 -21.25 3.55
C ARG A 126 -2.38 -22.22 2.98
N GLU A 127 -2.86 -23.16 3.80
CA GLU A 127 -3.86 -24.17 3.43
C GLU A 127 -5.31 -23.72 3.66
N MET A 128 -5.50 -22.54 4.26
CA MET A 128 -6.82 -22.00 4.51
C MET A 128 -7.54 -21.65 3.21
N SER A 129 -8.85 -21.99 3.13
CA SER A 129 -9.68 -21.55 2.02
C SER A 129 -9.83 -20.02 2.03
N MET A 130 -10.08 -19.43 0.86
CA MET A 130 -10.30 -17.99 0.75
C MET A 130 -11.52 -17.53 1.57
N ASP A 131 -12.59 -18.32 1.60
CA ASP A 131 -13.81 -18.02 2.34
C ASP A 131 -13.58 -18.03 3.86
N THR A 132 -12.80 -18.98 4.36
CA THR A 132 -12.40 -19.04 5.77
C THR A 132 -11.48 -17.86 6.12
N PHE A 133 -10.52 -17.58 5.25
CA PHE A 133 -9.58 -16.48 5.45
C PHE A 133 -10.28 -15.10 5.40
N LEU A 134 -11.34 -14.95 4.59
CA LEU A 134 -12.13 -13.72 4.49
C LEU A 134 -12.76 -13.35 5.84
N ARG A 135 -13.21 -14.35 6.60
CA ARG A 135 -13.86 -14.19 7.92
C ARG A 135 -12.88 -14.26 9.08
N HIS A 136 -11.59 -14.47 8.81
CA HIS A 136 -10.60 -14.68 9.85
C HIS A 136 -10.44 -13.44 10.75
N PRO A 137 -10.51 -13.56 12.10
CA PRO A 137 -10.55 -12.41 13.02
C PRO A 137 -9.27 -11.57 13.05
N ARG A 138 -8.16 -12.13 12.55
CA ARG A 138 -6.84 -11.46 12.53
C ARG A 138 -6.42 -10.99 11.14
N PHE A 139 -6.85 -11.63 10.08
CA PHE A 139 -6.38 -11.37 8.71
C PHE A 139 -7.51 -11.05 7.74
N GLY A 140 -8.76 -11.22 8.13
CA GLY A 140 -9.93 -11.08 7.29
C GLY A 140 -10.23 -9.64 6.89
N ILE A 141 -11.23 -9.48 6.01
CA ILE A 141 -11.61 -8.19 5.46
C ILE A 141 -12.09 -7.19 6.52
N ALA A 142 -12.70 -7.67 7.60
CA ALA A 142 -13.16 -6.83 8.71
C ALA A 142 -11.99 -6.06 9.36
N VAL A 143 -10.82 -6.69 9.49
CA VAL A 143 -9.62 -6.03 10.01
C VAL A 143 -9.14 -4.92 9.09
N MET A 144 -9.24 -5.09 7.77
CA MET A 144 -8.89 -4.04 6.81
C MET A 144 -9.79 -2.83 6.96
N VAL A 145 -11.11 -3.06 7.08
CA VAL A 145 -12.12 -2.00 7.27
C VAL A 145 -11.90 -1.27 8.59
N GLU A 146 -11.70 -2.01 9.69
CA GLU A 146 -11.43 -1.43 11.02
C GLU A 146 -10.18 -0.54 11.00
N VAL A 147 -9.09 -1.02 10.39
CA VAL A 147 -7.83 -0.29 10.31
C VAL A 147 -7.98 0.97 9.45
N MET A 148 -8.64 0.89 8.31
CA MET A 148 -8.89 2.04 7.44
C MET A 148 -9.72 3.10 8.16
N ASN A 149 -10.81 2.72 8.80
CA ASN A 149 -11.64 3.63 9.60
C ASN A 149 -10.84 4.25 10.75
N GLY A 150 -10.01 3.46 11.42
CA GLY A 150 -9.16 3.93 12.50
C GLY A 150 -8.17 5.02 12.08
N TRP A 151 -7.66 4.99 10.86
CA TRP A 151 -6.82 6.06 10.32
C TRP A 151 -7.61 7.34 10.04
N ILE A 152 -8.84 7.23 9.53
CA ILE A 152 -9.72 8.41 9.35
C ILE A 152 -10.05 9.05 10.70
N THR A 153 -10.39 8.23 11.71
CA THR A 153 -10.65 8.73 13.07
C THR A 153 -9.44 9.43 13.68
N GLU A 154 -8.23 8.94 13.42
CA GLU A 154 -7.01 9.53 14.00
C GLU A 154 -6.48 10.73 13.23
N PHE A 155 -6.58 10.73 11.90
CA PHE A 155 -5.90 11.70 11.03
C PHE A 155 -6.84 12.53 10.17
N GLY A 156 -8.12 12.19 10.10
CA GLY A 156 -9.06 12.75 9.13
C GLY A 156 -9.23 14.27 9.19
N ASP A 157 -9.04 14.87 10.36
CA ASP A 157 -9.20 16.32 10.57
C ASP A 157 -7.90 17.12 10.36
N ARG A 158 -6.80 16.46 10.02
CA ARG A 158 -5.52 17.14 9.76
C ARG A 158 -5.50 17.74 8.36
N SER A 159 -5.00 18.96 8.24
CA SER A 159 -4.82 19.65 6.94
C SER A 159 -3.70 19.03 6.07
N ASP A 160 -2.76 18.30 6.70
CA ASP A 160 -1.66 17.61 6.03
C ASP A 160 -1.91 16.10 5.89
N PHE A 161 -3.19 15.68 5.92
CA PHE A 161 -3.62 14.31 5.66
C PHE A 161 -4.32 14.20 4.31
N THR A 162 -3.76 13.40 3.43
CA THR A 162 -4.27 13.20 2.06
C THR A 162 -4.64 11.74 1.83
N ILE A 163 -5.82 11.50 1.25
CA ILE A 163 -6.25 10.17 0.81
C ILE A 163 -6.03 10.07 -0.70
N VAL A 164 -5.22 9.09 -1.11
CA VAL A 164 -5.03 8.72 -2.51
C VAL A 164 -5.64 7.35 -2.72
N ARG A 165 -6.69 7.25 -3.55
CA ARG A 165 -7.32 5.97 -3.88
C ARG A 165 -6.59 5.32 -5.05
N TYR A 166 -6.37 4.03 -4.96
CA TYR A 166 -5.76 3.24 -6.02
C TYR A 166 -6.54 3.33 -7.34
N GLU A 167 -7.86 3.31 -7.25
CA GLU A 167 -8.77 3.37 -8.39
C GLU A 167 -8.68 4.74 -9.10
N ASP A 168 -8.63 5.83 -8.34
CA ASP A 168 -8.46 7.18 -8.89
C ASP A 168 -7.05 7.33 -9.50
N LEU A 169 -6.01 6.78 -8.84
CA LEU A 169 -4.65 6.78 -9.36
C LEU A 169 -4.54 6.00 -10.68
N ARG A 170 -5.32 4.91 -10.83
CA ARG A 170 -5.41 4.15 -12.10
C ARG A 170 -6.14 4.92 -13.20
N ALA A 171 -7.16 5.69 -12.86
CA ALA A 171 -7.94 6.46 -13.82
C ALA A 171 -7.20 7.73 -14.29
N GLU A 172 -6.53 8.41 -13.37
CA GLU A 172 -5.91 9.72 -13.61
C GLU A 172 -4.49 9.78 -13.02
N PRO A 173 -3.53 8.96 -13.49
CA PRO A 173 -2.21 8.84 -12.86
C PRO A 173 -1.45 10.18 -12.83
N ALA A 174 -1.48 10.96 -13.90
CA ALA A 174 -0.78 12.24 -13.94
C ALA A 174 -1.28 13.20 -12.85
N ARG A 175 -2.59 13.39 -12.73
CA ARG A 175 -3.17 14.27 -11.73
C ARG A 175 -2.85 13.79 -10.30
N LEU A 176 -3.05 12.50 -10.04
CA LEU A 176 -2.88 11.98 -8.68
C LEU A 176 -1.41 11.88 -8.25
N PHE A 177 -0.48 11.59 -9.16
CA PHE A 177 0.94 11.64 -8.84
C PHE A 177 1.45 13.06 -8.60
N HIS A 178 0.89 14.03 -9.33
CA HIS A 178 1.18 15.45 -9.08
C HIS A 178 0.69 15.89 -7.70
N GLU A 179 -0.54 15.54 -7.33
CA GLU A 179 -1.09 15.77 -5.98
C GLU A 179 -0.27 15.06 -4.90
N LEU A 180 0.18 13.82 -5.16
CA LEU A 180 1.00 13.05 -4.25
C LEU A 180 2.36 13.73 -3.98
N LEU A 181 3.04 14.20 -5.03
CA LEU A 181 4.30 14.95 -4.88
C LEU A 181 4.12 16.19 -3.99
N ARG A 182 3.04 16.95 -4.22
CA ARG A 182 2.71 18.10 -3.34
C ARG A 182 2.43 17.66 -1.91
N ALA A 183 1.66 16.59 -1.73
CA ALA A 183 1.31 16.07 -0.41
C ALA A 183 2.52 15.60 0.41
N ILE A 184 3.59 15.11 -0.24
CA ILE A 184 4.83 14.74 0.44
C ILE A 184 5.81 15.90 0.62
N GLY A 185 5.42 17.12 0.19
CA GLY A 185 6.21 18.34 0.39
C GLY A 185 7.06 18.77 -0.80
N GLU A 186 6.93 18.13 -1.98
CA GLU A 186 7.62 18.59 -3.19
C GLU A 186 6.98 19.90 -3.70
N LYS A 187 7.70 21.01 -3.58
CA LYS A 187 7.18 22.35 -3.89
C LYS A 187 7.36 22.73 -5.37
N GLN A 188 8.43 22.23 -5.99
CA GLN A 188 8.79 22.54 -7.37
C GLN A 188 8.86 21.25 -8.17
N ILE A 189 7.71 20.87 -8.74
CA ILE A 189 7.62 19.70 -9.59
C ILE A 189 8.31 20.00 -10.91
N ASP A 190 9.27 19.15 -11.28
CA ASP A 190 9.98 19.25 -12.56
C ASP A 190 9.17 18.46 -13.61
N GLU A 191 8.48 19.24 -14.47
CA GLU A 191 7.61 18.67 -15.51
C GLU A 191 8.41 17.92 -16.60
N ASN A 192 9.71 18.24 -16.79
CA ASN A 192 10.54 17.54 -17.78
C ASN A 192 10.78 16.07 -17.40
N VAL A 193 10.81 15.76 -16.11
CA VAL A 193 11.03 14.38 -15.61
C VAL A 193 9.74 13.71 -15.14
N PHE A 194 8.66 14.48 -14.95
CA PHE A 194 7.39 13.98 -14.43
C PHE A 194 6.75 12.96 -15.38
N GLY A 195 6.60 13.31 -16.67
CA GLY A 195 6.09 12.39 -17.69
C GLY A 195 6.91 11.11 -17.80
N PRO A 196 8.23 11.18 -18.02
CA PRO A 196 9.11 10.02 -17.99
C PRO A 196 9.00 9.13 -16.74
N ALA A 197 8.79 9.71 -15.55
CA ALA A 197 8.61 8.94 -14.33
C ALA A 197 7.26 8.19 -14.28
N ILE A 198 6.20 8.78 -14.85
CA ILE A 198 4.91 8.10 -15.03
C ILE A 198 5.07 6.89 -15.96
N ASP A 199 5.68 7.09 -17.13
CA ASP A 199 5.91 6.05 -18.13
C ASP A 199 6.77 4.92 -17.56
N PHE A 200 7.82 5.24 -16.81
CA PHE A 200 8.67 4.26 -16.14
C PHE A 200 7.87 3.43 -15.12
N SER A 201 6.97 4.05 -14.38
CA SER A 201 6.15 3.40 -13.37
C SER A 201 4.85 2.79 -13.93
N ASP A 202 4.60 2.86 -15.23
CA ASP A 202 3.43 2.24 -15.84
C ASP A 202 3.34 0.75 -15.54
N PHE A 203 2.13 0.26 -15.42
CA PHE A 203 1.86 -1.11 -15.02
C PHE A 203 2.55 -2.15 -15.94
N ARG A 204 2.49 -1.93 -17.27
CA ARG A 204 3.10 -2.85 -18.24
C ARG A 204 4.61 -2.82 -18.16
N ASN A 205 5.19 -1.62 -17.99
CA ASN A 205 6.62 -1.48 -17.81
C ASN A 205 7.08 -2.13 -16.52
N MET A 206 6.37 -1.92 -15.41
CA MET A 206 6.67 -2.58 -14.15
C MET A 206 6.61 -4.12 -14.23
N GLN A 207 5.65 -4.68 -14.99
CA GLN A 207 5.61 -6.13 -15.24
C GLN A 207 6.84 -6.62 -15.98
N LYS A 208 7.25 -5.90 -17.04
CA LYS A 208 8.47 -6.24 -17.81
C LYS A 208 9.71 -6.21 -16.92
N LEU A 209 9.89 -5.15 -16.14
CA LEU A 209 11.02 -4.99 -15.22
C LEU A 209 11.03 -6.05 -14.11
N GLU A 210 9.86 -6.43 -13.58
CA GLU A 210 9.76 -7.53 -12.61
C GLU A 210 10.15 -8.88 -13.24
N ALA A 211 9.68 -9.16 -14.45
CA ALA A 211 10.02 -10.38 -15.18
C ALA A 211 11.53 -10.46 -15.53
N ALA A 212 12.11 -9.33 -15.92
CA ALA A 212 13.54 -9.22 -16.21
C ALA A 212 14.43 -9.27 -14.95
N GLY A 213 13.86 -9.02 -13.77
CA GLY A 213 14.63 -8.93 -12.52
C GLY A 213 15.44 -7.64 -12.39
N GLU A 214 15.13 -6.61 -13.19
CA GLU A 214 15.90 -5.37 -13.30
C GLU A 214 15.72 -4.40 -12.13
N PHE A 215 14.75 -4.64 -11.24
CA PHE A 215 14.55 -3.76 -10.08
C PHE A 215 15.66 -3.83 -9.02
N GLY A 216 16.60 -4.79 -9.12
CA GLY A 216 17.70 -4.95 -8.15
C GLY A 216 17.22 -5.18 -6.71
N SER A 217 15.93 -5.39 -6.50
CA SER A 217 15.28 -5.43 -5.18
C SER A 217 14.53 -6.74 -4.97
N LYS A 218 14.78 -7.38 -3.82
CA LYS A 218 14.01 -8.57 -3.38
C LYS A 218 12.49 -8.30 -3.26
N ILE A 219 12.07 -7.03 -3.28
CA ILE A 219 10.67 -6.63 -3.18
C ILE A 219 9.89 -6.99 -4.44
N LEU A 220 10.54 -6.97 -5.62
CA LEU A 220 9.94 -7.20 -6.94
C LEU A 220 10.63 -8.38 -7.63
N GLN A 221 10.75 -9.50 -6.94
CA GLN A 221 11.19 -10.75 -7.53
C GLN A 221 10.02 -11.74 -7.48
N PRO A 222 9.58 -12.30 -8.63
CA PRO A 222 8.61 -13.39 -8.63
C PRO A 222 9.24 -14.62 -7.99
N ARG A 223 8.47 -15.39 -7.25
CA ARG A 223 8.93 -16.66 -6.68
C ARG A 223 9.15 -17.70 -7.77
N ASP A 224 8.28 -17.68 -8.76
CA ASP A 224 8.28 -18.54 -9.93
C ASP A 224 8.00 -17.66 -11.15
N ARG A 225 8.90 -17.66 -12.13
CA ARG A 225 8.76 -16.87 -13.35
C ARG A 225 7.71 -17.43 -14.32
N GLU A 226 7.35 -18.69 -14.18
CA GLU A 226 6.34 -19.36 -14.99
C GLU A 226 4.92 -19.20 -14.40
N ASP A 227 4.81 -18.97 -13.09
CA ASP A 227 3.54 -18.70 -12.41
C ASP A 227 3.23 -17.19 -12.36
N LEU A 228 2.33 -16.72 -13.24
CA LEU A 228 1.87 -15.34 -13.27
C LEU A 228 1.23 -14.88 -11.95
N GLU A 229 0.69 -15.80 -11.15
CA GLU A 229 0.15 -15.50 -9.82
C GLU A 229 1.26 -15.21 -8.79
N SER A 230 2.51 -15.59 -9.09
CA SER A 230 3.68 -15.29 -8.26
C SER A 230 4.19 -13.85 -8.42
N PHE A 231 3.78 -13.13 -9.47
CA PHE A 231 4.19 -11.75 -9.71
C PHE A 231 3.52 -10.78 -8.74
N LYS A 232 4.25 -9.75 -8.34
CA LYS A 232 3.72 -8.68 -7.50
C LYS A 232 2.86 -7.71 -8.30
N VAL A 233 3.29 -7.41 -9.53
CA VAL A 233 2.55 -6.61 -10.52
C VAL A 233 1.73 -7.55 -11.39
N ARG A 234 0.65 -8.12 -10.84
CA ARG A 234 -0.10 -9.23 -11.45
C ARG A 234 -1.11 -8.79 -12.51
N GLN A 235 -2.16 -8.13 -12.11
CA GLN A 235 -3.28 -7.73 -13.00
C GLN A 235 -3.67 -6.27 -12.85
N GLY A 236 -3.50 -5.67 -11.66
CA GLY A 236 -3.93 -4.30 -11.39
C GLY A 236 -5.43 -4.05 -11.57
N LYS A 237 -6.24 -5.13 -11.59
CA LYS A 237 -7.67 -5.09 -11.91
C LYS A 237 -8.47 -4.46 -10.78
N ILE A 238 -9.43 -3.62 -11.14
CA ILE A 238 -10.41 -3.04 -10.23
C ILE A 238 -11.67 -3.91 -10.27
N GLY A 239 -12.19 -4.29 -9.10
CA GLY A 239 -13.34 -5.18 -8.99
C GLY A 239 -13.05 -6.64 -9.28
N GLY A 240 -11.77 -7.02 -9.40
CA GLY A 240 -11.33 -8.39 -9.68
C GLY A 240 -11.72 -9.40 -8.61
N PHE A 241 -12.03 -8.95 -7.40
CA PHE A 241 -12.51 -9.82 -6.31
C PHE A 241 -13.72 -10.67 -6.68
N ARG A 242 -14.54 -10.21 -7.62
CA ARG A 242 -15.75 -10.95 -8.09
C ARG A 242 -15.43 -12.28 -8.74
N GLU A 243 -14.23 -12.42 -9.30
CA GLU A 243 -13.77 -13.65 -9.96
C GLU A 243 -13.26 -14.69 -8.95
N TYR A 244 -12.94 -14.26 -7.74
CA TYR A 244 -12.31 -15.09 -6.70
C TYR A 244 -13.23 -15.44 -5.55
N LEU A 245 -14.17 -14.55 -5.22
CA LEU A 245 -15.08 -14.74 -4.09
C LEU A 245 -16.39 -15.40 -4.55
N SER A 246 -16.85 -16.40 -3.79
CA SER A 246 -18.19 -16.96 -3.94
C SER A 246 -19.27 -15.89 -3.74
N ALA A 247 -20.49 -16.14 -4.23
CA ALA A 247 -21.63 -15.22 -4.07
C ALA A 247 -21.89 -14.88 -2.59
N GLU A 248 -21.80 -15.89 -1.70
CA GLU A 248 -21.93 -15.71 -0.26
C GLU A 248 -20.82 -14.83 0.32
N SER A 249 -19.56 -15.10 -0.05
CA SER A 249 -18.41 -14.30 0.38
C SER A 249 -18.43 -12.88 -0.16
N GLN A 250 -18.94 -12.66 -1.37
CA GLN A 250 -19.19 -11.30 -1.89
C GLN A 250 -20.26 -10.57 -1.08
N SER A 251 -21.33 -11.27 -0.68
CA SER A 251 -22.37 -10.69 0.17
C SER A 251 -21.83 -10.29 1.54
N TYR A 252 -21.10 -11.18 2.19
CA TYR A 252 -20.42 -10.89 3.46
C TYR A 252 -19.44 -9.71 3.33
N ALA A 253 -18.58 -9.71 2.32
CA ALA A 253 -17.63 -8.63 2.10
C ALA A 253 -18.33 -7.29 1.85
N ARG A 254 -19.47 -7.28 1.14
CA ARG A 254 -20.30 -6.09 0.93
C ARG A 254 -20.86 -5.57 2.25
N GLN A 255 -21.39 -6.45 3.10
CA GLN A 255 -21.92 -6.09 4.41
C GLN A 255 -20.83 -5.46 5.30
N VAL A 256 -19.64 -6.07 5.35
CA VAL A 256 -18.50 -5.52 6.10
C VAL A 256 -18.05 -4.16 5.56
N CYS A 257 -17.94 -4.02 4.23
CA CYS A 257 -17.53 -2.78 3.59
C CYS A 257 -18.58 -1.66 3.70
N ALA A 258 -19.85 -1.97 3.97
CA ALA A 258 -20.86 -0.95 4.26
C ALA A 258 -20.50 -0.10 5.49
N GLY A 259 -19.72 -0.65 6.42
CA GLY A 259 -19.18 0.06 7.59
C GLY A 259 -17.95 0.94 7.33
N LEU A 260 -17.46 1.04 6.09
CA LEU A 260 -16.35 1.94 5.77
C LEU A 260 -16.75 3.40 5.87
N ASN A 261 -15.81 4.24 6.29
CA ASN A 261 -16.01 5.69 6.27
C ASN A 261 -16.31 6.18 4.84
N PRO A 262 -17.34 7.03 4.63
CA PRO A 262 -17.75 7.50 3.30
C PRO A 262 -16.64 8.20 2.51
N ARG A 263 -15.64 8.76 3.14
CA ARG A 263 -14.47 9.39 2.48
C ARG A 263 -13.71 8.43 1.57
N PHE A 264 -13.81 7.12 1.81
CA PHE A 264 -13.21 6.11 0.93
C PHE A 264 -14.01 5.84 -0.34
N ARG A 265 -15.31 6.14 -0.40
CA ARG A 265 -16.19 5.91 -1.54
C ARG A 265 -16.29 4.44 -1.98
N TYR A 266 -16.14 3.48 -1.05
CA TYR A 266 -16.26 2.03 -1.29
C TYR A 266 -17.55 1.42 -0.73
N ASN A 267 -18.38 2.22 -0.05
CA ASN A 267 -19.64 1.79 0.56
C ASN A 267 -20.77 1.60 -0.48
N ALA A 268 -20.74 2.36 -1.58
CA ALA A 268 -21.72 2.19 -2.62
C ALA A 268 -21.61 0.79 -3.21
N ALA A 269 -22.72 0.08 -3.28
CA ALA A 269 -22.84 -1.03 -4.21
C ALA A 269 -22.35 -0.48 -5.54
N SER A 270 -21.23 -0.99 -6.07
CA SER A 270 -20.75 -0.65 -7.40
C SER A 270 -21.85 -1.10 -8.37
N GLY A 271 -22.83 -0.21 -8.53
CA GLY A 271 -23.83 -0.29 -9.55
C GLY A 271 -23.11 -0.24 -10.88
N THR A 272 -23.28 -1.26 -11.65
CA THR A 272 -23.27 -1.30 -13.10
C THR A 272 -23.02 0.07 -13.73
N GLY A 273 -21.83 0.27 -14.19
CA GLY A 273 -21.38 1.35 -15.05
C GLY A 273 -20.43 0.74 -16.07
N GLY A 274 -20.93 -0.26 -16.79
CA GLY A 274 -20.39 -0.58 -18.09
C GLY A 274 -20.85 0.56 -19.01
N ARG A 275 -19.89 1.29 -19.54
CA ARG A 275 -20.05 1.90 -20.85
C ARG A 275 -19.01 1.22 -21.72
N ASP A 276 -19.55 0.65 -22.76
CA ASP A 276 -18.90 -0.01 -23.88
C ASP A 276 -17.77 0.82 -24.48
#